data_a109f836d8f11c214cd318020a93463a
#
_entry.id   a109f836d8f11c214cd318020a93463a
#
_cell.length_a   1.000
_cell.length_b   1.000
_cell.length_c   1.000
_cell.angle_alpha   90.00
_cell.angle_beta   90.00
_cell.angle_gamma   90.00
#
_symmetry.space_group_name_H-M   'P 1'
#
loop_
_entity.id
_entity.type
_entity.pdbx_description
1 polymer ?
#
loop_
_entity_poly.entity_id
_entity_poly.type
_entity_poly.pdbx_seq_one_letter_code
_entity_poly.pdbx_strand_id
1 'polypeptide(L)'
;MATGAPVTIKWPNDLVLHGKKLAGLLTETVLTGSGRVDHVVIGLGVNLRQQPSDFSPDVARIATSLAAQGYPVDDAALETALTDALRQAFRHLCAPETYVDEYRKLCLTLGRRVRIIQTGQQVSALDIDSQYGLVVRHDTGEVETLRCGEVSVRGLYGYAE
;
A
#
# COMPACT_ATOMS: atom_id res chain seq x y z
N MET A 1 -15.31 1.10 -11.05
CA MET A 1 -13.98 1.68 -10.74
C MET A 1 -13.88 3.04 -11.42
N ALA A 2 -13.51 4.09 -10.71
CA ALA A 2 -13.53 5.47 -11.23
C ALA A 2 -12.59 5.72 -12.43
N THR A 3 -11.50 4.98 -12.56
CA THR A 3 -10.50 5.18 -13.63
C THR A 3 -10.28 3.97 -14.54
N GLY A 4 -10.72 2.79 -14.15
CA GLY A 4 -10.43 1.53 -14.85
C GLY A 4 -8.97 1.07 -14.79
N ALA A 5 -8.09 1.78 -14.05
CA ALA A 5 -6.68 1.44 -13.92
C ALA A 5 -6.49 0.12 -13.12
N PRO A 6 -5.64 -0.82 -13.59
CA PRO A 6 -5.39 -2.09 -12.92
C PRO A 6 -4.40 -1.91 -11.76
N VAL A 7 -4.87 -1.29 -10.69
CA VAL A 7 -4.06 -0.98 -9.51
C VAL A 7 -3.90 -2.23 -8.64
N THR A 8 -2.68 -2.45 -8.16
CA THR A 8 -2.32 -3.50 -7.20
C THR A 8 -1.79 -2.88 -5.91
N ILE A 9 -1.65 -3.69 -4.87
CA ILE A 9 -1.18 -3.24 -3.56
C ILE A 9 0.23 -3.78 -3.32
N LYS A 10 1.17 -2.88 -3.02
CA LYS A 10 2.42 -3.27 -2.40
C LYS A 10 2.29 -3.08 -0.90
N TRP A 11 2.41 -4.18 -0.16
CA TRP A 11 2.33 -4.16 1.30
C TRP A 11 3.34 -3.18 1.92
N PRO A 12 2.95 -2.41 2.94
CA PRO A 12 1.63 -2.44 3.57
C PRO A 12 0.59 -1.49 2.94
N ASN A 13 0.97 -0.37 2.33
CA ASN A 13 0.11 0.80 2.10
C ASN A 13 0.35 1.53 0.78
N ASP A 14 1.12 0.95 -0.14
CA ASP A 14 1.38 1.58 -1.43
C ASP A 14 0.49 1.00 -2.53
N LEU A 15 -0.10 1.87 -3.33
CA LEU A 15 -0.81 1.49 -4.55
C LEU A 15 0.12 1.59 -5.75
N VAL A 16 0.11 0.55 -6.56
CA VAL A 16 1.04 0.36 -7.68
C VAL A 16 0.28 0.22 -8.99
N LEU A 17 0.72 0.93 -10.01
CA LEU A 17 0.22 0.86 -11.37
C LEU A 17 1.39 0.58 -12.32
N HIS A 18 1.32 -0.51 -13.09
CA HIS A 18 2.37 -0.94 -14.02
C HIS A 18 3.79 -0.93 -13.39
N GLY A 19 3.91 -1.52 -12.19
CA GLY A 19 5.19 -1.66 -11.50
C GLY A 19 5.71 -0.40 -10.79
N LYS A 20 4.99 0.74 -10.86
CA LYS A 20 5.38 2.00 -10.25
C LYS A 20 4.37 2.48 -9.21
N LYS A 21 4.85 3.18 -8.20
CA LYS A 21 3.99 3.77 -7.15
C LYS A 21 3.08 4.84 -7.74
N LEU A 22 1.78 4.62 -7.62
CA LEU A 22 0.72 5.55 -7.99
C LEU A 22 0.26 6.37 -6.77
N ALA A 23 0.13 5.71 -5.62
CA ALA A 23 -0.41 6.34 -4.41
C ALA A 23 0.19 5.70 -3.16
N GLY A 24 0.02 6.37 -2.03
CA GLY A 24 0.36 5.83 -0.73
C GLY A 24 -0.57 6.36 0.34
N LEU A 25 -0.81 5.54 1.37
CA LEU A 25 -1.55 5.92 2.55
C LEU A 25 -0.57 6.14 3.71
N LEU A 26 -0.82 7.19 4.49
CA LEU A 26 -0.13 7.44 5.75
C LEU A 26 -1.16 7.50 6.86
N THR A 27 -0.90 6.82 7.96
CA THR A 27 -1.76 6.85 9.13
C THR A 27 -0.97 7.40 10.32
N GLU A 28 -1.48 8.46 10.94
CA GLU A 28 -0.93 9.06 12.14
C GLU A 28 -1.91 8.87 13.30
N THR A 29 -1.43 8.36 14.42
CA THR A 29 -2.24 8.12 15.61
C THR A 29 -1.88 9.13 16.69
N VAL A 30 -2.88 9.83 17.20
CA VAL A 30 -2.72 10.72 18.35
C VAL A 30 -3.21 10.00 19.60
N LEU A 31 -2.37 10.00 20.63
CA LEU A 31 -2.67 9.39 21.92
C LEU A 31 -3.02 10.45 22.96
N THR A 32 -3.96 10.12 23.84
CA THR A 32 -4.21 10.91 25.07
C THR A 32 -3.05 10.79 26.02
N GLY A 33 -2.98 11.64 27.03
CA GLY A 33 -1.98 11.55 28.10
C GLY A 33 -2.02 10.23 28.92
N SER A 34 -3.10 9.46 28.80
CA SER A 34 -3.24 8.12 29.41
C SER A 34 -2.85 6.98 28.45
N GLY A 35 -2.32 7.28 27.27
CA GLY A 35 -1.89 6.28 26.27
C GLY A 35 -3.02 5.65 25.47
N ARG A 36 -4.25 6.17 25.56
CA ARG A 36 -5.39 5.72 24.72
C ARG A 36 -5.38 6.47 23.40
N VAL A 37 -5.85 5.81 22.32
CA VAL A 37 -6.05 6.49 21.05
C VAL A 37 -7.11 7.57 21.22
N ASP A 38 -6.76 8.82 20.90
CA ASP A 38 -7.67 9.94 20.84
C ASP A 38 -8.32 10.00 19.44
N HIS A 39 -7.49 10.11 18.42
CA HIS A 39 -7.95 10.06 17.04
C HIS A 39 -6.85 9.54 16.11
N VAL A 40 -7.26 9.20 14.89
CA VAL A 40 -6.37 8.76 13.82
C VAL A 40 -6.59 9.67 12.61
N VAL A 41 -5.49 10.15 12.04
CA VAL A 41 -5.50 10.89 10.77
C VAL A 41 -5.03 9.96 9.65
N ILE A 42 -5.80 9.87 8.58
CA ILE A 42 -5.45 9.10 7.40
C ILE A 42 -5.18 10.07 6.26
N GLY A 43 -3.93 10.11 5.79
CA GLY A 43 -3.52 10.81 4.59
C GLY A 43 -3.47 9.87 3.40
N LEU A 44 -4.12 10.22 2.30
CA LEU A 44 -4.04 9.50 1.02
C LEU A 44 -3.45 10.44 -0.03
N GLY A 45 -2.24 10.13 -0.50
CA GLY A 45 -1.59 10.83 -1.60
C GLY A 45 -1.71 10.04 -2.90
N VAL A 46 -2.34 10.64 -3.92
CA VAL A 46 -2.49 10.00 -5.24
C VAL A 46 -1.84 10.88 -6.31
N ASN A 47 -0.97 10.30 -7.12
CA ASN A 47 -0.38 10.98 -8.27
C ASN A 47 -1.39 10.98 -9.44
N LEU A 48 -1.94 12.13 -9.76
CA LEU A 48 -3.00 12.25 -10.77
C LEU A 48 -2.46 12.64 -12.15
N ARG A 49 -1.75 13.78 -12.24
CA ARG A 49 -1.35 14.40 -13.50
C ARG A 49 0.15 14.58 -13.67
N GLN A 50 0.93 14.28 -12.63
CA GLN A 50 2.39 14.45 -12.67
C GLN A 50 2.98 13.73 -13.88
N GLN A 51 3.85 14.44 -14.62
CA GLN A 51 4.66 13.86 -15.66
C GLN A 51 5.98 13.34 -15.07
N PRO A 52 6.71 12.44 -15.76
CA PRO A 52 8.01 11.98 -15.27
C PRO A 52 9.00 13.11 -14.94
N SER A 53 8.89 14.25 -15.62
CA SER A 53 9.70 15.46 -15.38
C SER A 53 9.37 16.19 -14.08
N ASP A 54 8.20 15.94 -13.49
CA ASP A 54 7.75 16.60 -12.27
C ASP A 54 8.32 15.90 -11.02
N PHE A 55 8.90 14.72 -11.21
CA PHE A 55 9.57 13.96 -10.17
C PHE A 55 11.07 14.17 -10.21
N SER A 56 11.74 14.05 -9.06
CA SER A 56 13.21 13.94 -9.07
C SER A 56 13.64 12.66 -9.83
N PRO A 57 14.87 12.61 -10.40
CA PRO A 57 15.32 11.49 -11.23
C PRO A 57 15.17 10.12 -10.54
N ASP A 58 15.40 10.04 -9.22
CA ASP A 58 15.28 8.79 -8.48
C ASP A 58 13.81 8.41 -8.26
N VAL A 59 12.93 9.38 -8.00
CA VAL A 59 11.49 9.17 -7.84
C VAL A 59 10.83 8.79 -9.16
N ALA A 60 11.22 9.41 -10.29
CA ALA A 60 10.68 9.12 -11.62
C ALA A 60 10.87 7.64 -12.05
N ARG A 61 11.87 6.95 -11.48
CA ARG A 61 12.09 5.52 -11.74
C ARG A 61 11.03 4.64 -11.08
N ILE A 62 10.52 5.04 -9.92
CA ILE A 62 9.68 4.23 -9.06
C ILE A 62 8.24 4.77 -8.88
N ALA A 63 7.97 5.99 -9.32
CA ALA A 63 6.64 6.61 -9.23
C ALA A 63 6.04 6.85 -10.61
N THR A 64 4.71 6.94 -10.63
CA THR A 64 3.93 7.27 -11.82
C THR A 64 2.66 8.01 -11.42
N SER A 65 1.90 8.49 -12.41
CA SER A 65 0.57 9.07 -12.23
C SER A 65 -0.46 8.39 -13.14
N LEU A 66 -1.74 8.63 -12.91
CA LEU A 66 -2.80 8.17 -13.81
C LEU A 66 -2.59 8.72 -15.22
N ALA A 67 -2.38 10.04 -15.34
CA ALA A 67 -2.19 10.68 -16.65
C ALA A 67 -0.95 10.18 -17.38
N ALA A 68 0.18 9.99 -16.69
CA ALA A 68 1.41 9.45 -17.30
C ALA A 68 1.23 8.01 -17.82
N GLN A 69 0.23 7.28 -17.33
CA GLN A 69 -0.12 5.92 -17.76
C GLN A 69 -1.32 5.91 -18.73
N GLY A 70 -1.79 7.07 -19.19
CA GLY A 70 -2.86 7.20 -20.18
C GLY A 70 -4.27 6.99 -19.64
N TYR A 71 -4.47 7.01 -18.32
CA TYR A 71 -5.78 6.90 -17.72
C TYR A 71 -6.43 8.28 -17.57
N PRO A 72 -7.78 8.35 -17.77
CA PRO A 72 -8.50 9.60 -17.59
C PRO A 72 -8.48 10.05 -16.14
N VAL A 73 -8.37 11.36 -15.92
CA VAL A 73 -8.39 11.96 -14.59
C VAL A 73 -9.56 12.93 -14.49
N ASP A 74 -10.58 12.49 -13.79
CA ASP A 74 -11.71 13.32 -13.35
C ASP A 74 -11.63 13.46 -11.83
N ASP A 75 -11.22 14.62 -11.35
CA ASP A 75 -10.97 14.89 -9.94
C ASP A 75 -12.24 14.71 -9.10
N ALA A 76 -13.37 15.22 -9.58
CA ALA A 76 -14.63 15.16 -8.84
C ALA A 76 -15.15 13.71 -8.73
N ALA A 77 -15.09 12.96 -9.82
CA ALA A 77 -15.47 11.55 -9.82
C ALA A 77 -14.54 10.72 -8.93
N LEU A 78 -13.24 10.99 -8.95
CA LEU A 78 -12.27 10.28 -8.12
C LEU A 78 -12.44 10.62 -6.64
N GLU A 79 -12.60 11.89 -6.28
CA GLU A 79 -12.85 12.34 -4.91
C GLU A 79 -14.11 11.69 -4.35
N THR A 80 -15.21 11.70 -5.12
CA THR A 80 -16.46 11.04 -4.73
C THR A 80 -16.25 9.55 -4.48
N ALA A 81 -15.62 8.84 -5.42
CA ALA A 81 -15.39 7.41 -5.30
C ALA A 81 -14.49 7.04 -4.11
N LEU A 82 -13.43 7.82 -3.85
CA LEU A 82 -12.53 7.62 -2.70
C LEU A 82 -13.25 7.91 -1.37
N THR A 83 -14.02 8.98 -1.32
CA THR A 83 -14.81 9.34 -0.12
C THR A 83 -15.83 8.25 0.21
N ASP A 84 -16.54 7.74 -0.78
CA ASP A 84 -17.52 6.68 -0.57
C ASP A 84 -16.87 5.36 -0.16
N ALA A 85 -15.71 5.01 -0.76
CA ALA A 85 -14.95 3.84 -0.36
C ALA A 85 -14.44 3.95 1.09
N LEU A 86 -13.93 5.12 1.50
CA LEU A 86 -13.53 5.36 2.89
C LEU A 86 -14.71 5.26 3.84
N ARG A 87 -15.85 5.87 3.52
CA ARG A 87 -17.08 5.74 4.34
C ARG A 87 -17.52 4.29 4.49
N GLN A 88 -17.42 3.50 3.43
CA GLN A 88 -17.73 2.08 3.48
C GLN A 88 -16.73 1.32 4.35
N ALA A 89 -15.42 1.58 4.22
CA ALA A 89 -14.40 0.96 5.06
C ALA A 89 -14.61 1.29 6.55
N PHE A 90 -14.97 2.52 6.88
CA PHE A 90 -15.27 2.92 8.26
C PHE A 90 -16.43 2.14 8.90
N ARG A 91 -17.41 1.69 8.13
CA ARG A 91 -18.51 0.85 8.65
C ARG A 91 -18.03 -0.54 9.09
N HIS A 92 -16.87 -0.98 8.61
CA HIS A 92 -16.28 -2.30 8.89
C HIS A 92 -15.02 -2.23 9.77
N LEU A 93 -14.77 -1.10 10.45
CA LEU A 93 -13.60 -0.96 11.33
C LEU A 93 -13.53 -2.03 12.43
N CYS A 94 -14.69 -2.50 12.91
CA CYS A 94 -14.77 -3.55 13.92
C CYS A 94 -14.74 -4.98 13.35
N ALA A 95 -14.65 -5.11 12.03
CA ALA A 95 -14.57 -6.39 11.31
C ALA A 95 -13.47 -6.29 10.22
N PRO A 96 -12.20 -6.10 10.61
CA PRO A 96 -11.10 -5.84 9.67
C PRO A 96 -10.90 -6.98 8.67
N GLU A 97 -11.27 -8.22 9.04
CA GLU A 97 -11.18 -9.39 8.17
C GLU A 97 -12.04 -9.32 6.91
N THR A 98 -13.03 -8.42 6.88
CA THR A 98 -13.98 -8.26 5.75
C THR A 98 -13.30 -8.11 4.40
N TYR A 99 -12.14 -7.44 4.35
CA TYR A 99 -11.43 -7.12 3.11
C TYR A 99 -10.12 -7.90 2.92
N VAL A 100 -9.76 -8.82 3.83
CA VAL A 100 -8.47 -9.53 3.78
C VAL A 100 -8.32 -10.34 2.49
N ASP A 101 -9.36 -11.04 2.07
CA ASP A 101 -9.28 -11.86 0.85
C ASP A 101 -9.16 -11.01 -0.42
N GLU A 102 -9.82 -9.85 -0.45
CA GLU A 102 -9.67 -8.91 -1.56
C GLU A 102 -8.27 -8.27 -1.55
N TYR A 103 -7.76 -7.89 -0.39
CA TYR A 103 -6.41 -7.39 -0.23
C TYR A 103 -5.38 -8.42 -0.71
N ARG A 104 -5.50 -9.70 -0.34
CA ARG A 104 -4.62 -10.79 -0.81
C ARG A 104 -4.59 -10.88 -2.32
N LYS A 105 -5.75 -10.86 -2.99
CA LYS A 105 -5.85 -10.93 -4.45
C LYS A 105 -5.15 -9.77 -5.16
N LEU A 106 -5.17 -8.59 -4.56
CA LEU A 106 -4.55 -7.38 -5.11
C LEU A 106 -3.09 -7.21 -4.67
N CYS A 107 -2.63 -7.96 -3.66
CA CYS A 107 -1.30 -7.79 -3.07
C CYS A 107 -0.21 -8.37 -3.95
N LEU A 108 0.45 -7.51 -4.72
CA LEU A 108 1.57 -7.91 -5.59
C LEU A 108 2.81 -8.39 -4.83
N THR A 109 2.90 -8.12 -3.52
CA THR A 109 4.05 -8.53 -2.67
C THR A 109 4.08 -10.05 -2.48
N LEU A 110 2.91 -10.71 -2.50
CA LEU A 110 2.80 -12.16 -2.27
C LEU A 110 3.49 -12.98 -3.36
N GLY A 111 4.10 -14.09 -2.95
CA GLY A 111 4.86 -14.98 -3.82
C GLY A 111 6.23 -14.45 -4.23
N ARG A 112 6.65 -13.29 -3.73
CA ARG A 112 7.93 -12.66 -4.08
C ARG A 112 8.96 -12.77 -2.97
N ARG A 113 10.21 -12.67 -3.36
CA ARG A 113 11.30 -12.39 -2.41
C ARG A 113 11.36 -10.88 -2.20
N VAL A 114 11.41 -10.50 -0.93
CA VAL A 114 11.44 -9.08 -0.51
C VAL A 114 12.55 -8.85 0.51
N ARG A 115 12.95 -7.60 0.69
CA ARG A 115 13.91 -7.20 1.70
C ARG A 115 13.20 -6.45 2.82
N ILE A 116 13.39 -6.89 4.05
CA ILE A 116 13.00 -6.14 5.24
C ILE A 116 13.97 -4.96 5.39
N ILE A 117 13.46 -3.72 5.33
CA ILE A 117 14.31 -2.52 5.27
C ILE A 117 15.16 -2.37 6.54
N GLN A 118 14.58 -2.64 7.69
CA GLN A 118 15.23 -2.42 8.99
C GLN A 118 16.39 -3.40 9.23
N THR A 119 16.24 -4.65 8.81
CA THR A 119 17.23 -5.69 9.06
C THR A 119 18.12 -5.98 7.85
N GLY A 120 17.70 -5.55 6.66
CA GLY A 120 18.33 -5.88 5.38
C GLY A 120 18.14 -7.34 4.94
N GLN A 121 17.43 -8.15 5.73
CA GLN A 121 17.21 -9.57 5.46
C GLN A 121 16.30 -9.78 4.24
N GLN A 122 16.59 -10.82 3.49
CA GLN A 122 15.76 -11.27 2.38
C GLN A 122 14.87 -12.42 2.84
N VAL A 123 13.57 -12.30 2.55
CA VAL A 123 12.56 -13.28 2.95
C VAL A 123 11.58 -13.55 1.80
N SER A 124 10.87 -14.66 1.86
CA SER A 124 9.79 -14.97 0.92
C SER A 124 8.46 -14.54 1.50
N ALA A 125 7.72 -13.68 0.82
CA ALA A 125 6.38 -13.26 1.21
C ALA A 125 5.38 -14.37 0.88
N LEU A 126 4.71 -14.92 1.89
CA LEU A 126 3.85 -16.10 1.75
C LEU A 126 2.37 -15.73 1.70
N ASP A 127 1.91 -14.95 2.67
CA ASP A 127 0.48 -14.65 2.86
C ASP A 127 0.28 -13.32 3.61
N ILE A 128 -0.97 -12.89 3.69
CA ILE A 128 -1.44 -11.82 4.57
C ILE A 128 -2.36 -12.46 5.62
N ASP A 129 -2.07 -12.22 6.89
CA ASP A 129 -2.92 -12.73 7.97
C ASP A 129 -4.22 -11.93 8.13
N SER A 130 -5.10 -12.36 9.05
CA SER A 130 -6.39 -11.71 9.30
C SER A 130 -6.30 -10.28 9.85
N GLN A 131 -5.11 -9.84 10.25
CA GLN A 131 -4.83 -8.49 10.73
C GLN A 131 -3.92 -7.70 9.76
N TYR A 132 -3.88 -8.11 8.48
CA TYR A 132 -3.07 -7.51 7.42
C TYR A 132 -1.55 -7.56 7.63
N GLY A 133 -1.06 -8.40 8.55
CA GLY A 133 0.36 -8.68 8.70
C GLY A 133 0.88 -9.51 7.52
N LEU A 134 2.08 -9.22 7.06
CA LEU A 134 2.75 -9.99 6.02
C LEU A 134 3.43 -11.22 6.63
N VAL A 135 2.95 -12.40 6.29
CA VAL A 135 3.58 -13.66 6.67
C VAL A 135 4.76 -13.92 5.75
N VAL A 136 5.94 -14.08 6.33
CA VAL A 136 7.17 -14.28 5.58
C VAL A 136 7.91 -15.52 6.05
N ARG A 137 8.72 -16.10 5.15
CA ARG A 137 9.61 -17.21 5.45
C ARG A 137 11.06 -16.82 5.17
N HIS A 138 11.92 -17.00 6.17
CA HIS A 138 13.35 -16.85 6.08
C HIS A 138 14.01 -18.03 5.32
N ASP A 139 15.25 -17.84 4.86
CA ASP A 139 16.01 -18.90 4.22
C ASP A 139 16.35 -20.05 5.19
N THR A 140 16.30 -19.82 6.49
CA THR A 140 16.39 -20.83 7.55
C THR A 140 15.15 -21.74 7.63
N GLY A 141 14.05 -21.38 6.96
CA GLY A 141 12.75 -22.05 7.06
C GLY A 141 11.83 -21.47 8.14
N GLU A 142 12.34 -20.60 8.99
CA GLU A 142 11.54 -19.92 10.02
C GLU A 142 10.45 -19.04 9.38
N VAL A 143 9.26 -19.04 9.98
CA VAL A 143 8.12 -18.23 9.54
C VAL A 143 7.80 -17.21 10.61
N GLU A 144 7.66 -15.95 10.20
CA GLU A 144 7.22 -14.86 11.07
C GLU A 144 6.16 -14.00 10.38
N THR A 145 5.48 -13.16 11.17
CA THR A 145 4.53 -12.17 10.65
C THR A 145 5.04 -10.76 10.90
N LEU A 146 5.29 -10.04 9.82
CA LEU A 146 5.66 -8.63 9.85
C LEU A 146 4.41 -7.76 10.03
N ARG A 147 4.45 -6.79 10.94
CA ARG A 147 3.34 -5.88 11.23
C ARG A 147 3.58 -4.49 10.62
N CYS A 148 2.51 -3.76 10.32
CA CYS A 148 2.61 -2.37 9.92
C CYS A 148 3.17 -1.50 11.06
N GLY A 149 3.88 -0.42 10.70
CA GLY A 149 4.37 0.60 11.61
C GLY A 149 5.89 0.63 11.74
N GLU A 150 6.55 -0.49 11.97
CA GLU A 150 8.00 -0.54 12.17
C GLU A 150 8.76 -1.22 11.02
N VAL A 151 8.07 -1.89 10.11
CA VAL A 151 8.68 -2.67 9.04
C VAL A 151 8.24 -2.17 7.68
N SER A 152 9.21 -1.82 6.84
CA SER A 152 9.00 -1.52 5.43
C SER A 152 9.61 -2.63 4.58
N VAL A 153 8.86 -3.15 3.60
CA VAL A 153 9.29 -4.21 2.71
C VAL A 153 9.39 -3.66 1.29
N ARG A 154 10.54 -3.87 0.62
CA ARG A 154 10.74 -3.47 -0.77
C ARG A 154 11.12 -4.68 -1.60
N GLY A 155 10.69 -4.70 -2.87
CA GLY A 155 11.15 -5.69 -3.84
C GLY A 155 12.66 -5.62 -4.06
N LEU A 156 13.25 -6.74 -4.47
CA LEU A 156 14.70 -6.84 -4.66
C LEU A 156 15.18 -6.11 -5.92
N TYR A 157 14.34 -6.03 -6.93
CA TYR A 157 14.69 -5.58 -8.29
C TYR A 157 13.97 -4.29 -8.70
N GLY A 158 13.60 -3.46 -7.78
CA GLY A 158 12.87 -2.24 -8.08
C GLY A 158 11.72 -2.01 -7.12
N TYR A 159 10.80 -1.13 -7.52
CA TYR A 159 9.70 -0.78 -6.62
C TYR A 159 8.64 -1.89 -6.56
N ALA A 160 8.32 -2.43 -7.72
CA ALA A 160 7.44 -3.60 -7.88
C ALA A 160 7.69 -4.20 -9.27
N GLU A 161 8.45 -5.27 -9.35
CA GLU A 161 8.61 -6.11 -10.52
C GLU A 161 7.90 -7.45 -10.31
#